data_71b2e472ccdc7ee606efe342a28be616
#
_entry.id   71b2e472ccdc7ee606efe342a28be616
#
_cell.length_a   1.000
_cell.length_b   1.000
_cell.length_c   1.000
_cell.angle_alpha   90.00
_cell.angle_beta   90.00
_cell.angle_gamma   90.00
#
_symmetry.space_group_name_H-M   'P 1'
#
loop_
_entity.id
_entity.type
_entity.pdbx_description
1 polymer ?
#
loop_
_entity_poly.entity_id
_entity_poly.type
_entity_poly.pdbx_seq_one_letter_code
_entity_poly.pdbx_strand_id
1 'polypeptide(L)'
;MSSPIHEYGETRDLMGEDGTSRLSQDLRHGLLSIREVYHRSKDAAEGADANGRNNVWKYVAELIWREFYFQILWHYPEVLEHEFNPKYRGMQWDQDKTKYRAWCEG
;
A
#
# COMPACT_ATOMS: atom_id res chain seq x y z
N MET A 1 -23.46 -0.53 -11.33
CA MET A 1 -21.97 -0.58 -11.44
C MET A 1 -21.45 -0.82 -10.05
N SER A 2 -20.83 -1.97 -9.80
CA SER A 2 -20.13 -2.17 -8.53
C SER A 2 -18.97 -1.18 -8.46
N SER A 3 -18.78 -0.55 -7.29
CA SER A 3 -17.63 0.31 -7.08
C SER A 3 -16.38 -0.58 -6.93
N PRO A 4 -15.23 -0.28 -7.53
CA PRO A 4 -14.01 -1.08 -7.41
C PRO A 4 -13.62 -1.43 -5.97
N ILE A 5 -13.98 -0.59 -5.01
CA ILE A 5 -13.72 -0.84 -3.58
C ILE A 5 -14.50 -2.05 -3.03
N HIS A 6 -15.67 -2.38 -3.61
CA HIS A 6 -16.49 -3.51 -3.17
C HIS A 6 -15.95 -4.87 -3.64
N GLU A 7 -15.02 -4.88 -4.57
CA GLU A 7 -14.35 -6.08 -5.10
C GLU A 7 -12.84 -6.07 -4.79
N TYR A 8 -12.37 -5.09 -4.01
CA TYR A 8 -10.96 -4.83 -3.77
C TYR A 8 -10.17 -6.05 -3.30
N GLY A 9 -10.71 -6.82 -2.35
CA GLY A 9 -10.01 -7.97 -1.82
C GLY A 9 -9.85 -9.14 -2.79
N GLU A 10 -10.58 -9.13 -3.89
CA GLU A 10 -10.56 -10.16 -4.93
C GLU A 10 -9.70 -9.74 -6.12
N THR A 11 -9.68 -8.43 -6.41
CA THR A 11 -9.07 -7.89 -7.63
C THR A 11 -7.70 -7.24 -7.42
N ARG A 12 -7.35 -6.85 -6.19
CA ARG A 12 -6.13 -6.11 -5.89
C ARG A 12 -4.83 -6.79 -6.32
N ASP A 13 -4.82 -8.12 -6.35
CA ASP A 13 -3.65 -8.93 -6.70
C ASP A 13 -3.66 -9.38 -8.17
N LEU A 14 -4.70 -9.00 -8.94
CA LEU A 14 -4.84 -9.30 -10.36
C LEU A 14 -4.22 -8.17 -11.18
N MET A 15 -2.97 -8.32 -11.60
CA MET A 15 -2.23 -7.27 -12.32
C MET A 15 -2.88 -6.85 -13.65
N GLY A 16 -3.66 -7.72 -14.28
CA GLY A 16 -4.39 -7.42 -15.53
C GLY A 16 -5.71 -6.68 -15.32
N GLU A 17 -6.16 -6.51 -14.08
CA GLU A 17 -7.45 -5.92 -13.74
C GLU A 17 -7.29 -4.51 -13.14
N ASP A 18 -8.27 -3.66 -13.40
CA ASP A 18 -8.31 -2.31 -12.81
C ASP A 18 -9.00 -2.35 -11.44
N GLY A 19 -8.42 -3.13 -10.52
CA GLY A 19 -8.99 -3.48 -9.21
C GLY A 19 -8.54 -2.61 -8.04
N THR A 20 -7.79 -1.53 -8.28
CA THR A 20 -7.26 -0.65 -7.22
C THR A 20 -7.74 0.79 -7.37
N SER A 21 -7.74 1.56 -6.29
CA SER A 21 -8.15 2.96 -6.29
C SER A 21 -7.17 3.91 -6.99
N ARG A 22 -5.91 3.48 -7.18
CA ARG A 22 -4.79 4.28 -7.71
C ARG A 22 -4.53 5.60 -6.96
N LEU A 23 -5.01 5.73 -5.71
CA LEU A 23 -4.89 6.95 -4.90
C LEU A 23 -3.53 7.10 -4.19
N SER A 24 -2.60 6.16 -4.35
CA SER A 24 -1.31 6.19 -3.65
C SER A 24 -0.51 7.46 -3.92
N GLN A 25 -0.49 7.92 -5.15
CA GLN A 25 0.17 9.17 -5.55
C GLN A 25 -0.50 10.39 -4.93
N ASP A 26 -1.83 10.45 -4.93
CA ASP A 26 -2.59 11.58 -4.39
C ASP A 26 -2.42 11.68 -2.87
N LEU A 27 -2.43 10.54 -2.18
CA LEU A 27 -2.14 10.46 -0.74
C LEU A 27 -0.68 10.85 -0.45
N ARG A 28 0.28 10.42 -1.30
CA ARG A 28 1.70 10.74 -1.11
C ARG A 28 1.96 12.24 -1.23
N HIS A 29 1.36 12.89 -2.21
CA HIS A 29 1.57 14.31 -2.47
C HIS A 29 0.58 15.23 -1.75
N GLY A 30 -0.28 14.68 -0.88
CA GLY A 30 -1.22 15.47 -0.09
C GLY A 30 -2.37 16.09 -0.88
N LEU A 31 -2.65 15.61 -2.09
CA LEU A 31 -3.80 16.02 -2.89
C LEU A 31 -5.11 15.53 -2.28
N LEU A 32 -5.06 14.40 -1.57
CA LEU A 32 -6.16 13.85 -0.79
C LEU A 32 -5.74 13.63 0.67
N SER A 33 -6.64 13.95 1.59
CA SER A 33 -6.47 13.62 3.00
C SER A 33 -6.81 12.15 3.24
N ILE A 34 -5.96 11.44 4.00
CA ILE A 34 -6.27 10.07 4.42
C ILE A 34 -7.57 9.99 5.22
N ARG A 35 -7.90 11.03 5.98
CA ARG A 35 -9.16 11.12 6.74
C ARG A 35 -10.36 11.15 5.81
N GLU A 36 -10.28 11.89 4.72
CA GLU A 36 -11.35 11.93 3.72
C GLU A 36 -11.52 10.57 3.05
N VAL A 37 -10.41 9.92 2.64
CA VAL A 37 -10.46 8.58 2.04
C VAL A 37 -11.07 7.56 3.01
N TYR A 38 -10.71 7.61 4.30
CA TYR A 38 -11.28 6.76 5.33
C TYR A 38 -12.81 6.97 5.48
N HIS A 39 -13.26 8.23 5.58
CA HIS A 39 -14.69 8.53 5.73
C HIS A 39 -15.48 8.06 4.51
N ARG A 40 -15.01 8.33 3.30
CA ARG A 40 -15.65 7.84 2.07
C ARG A 40 -15.68 6.31 1.98
N SER A 41 -14.64 5.64 2.45
CA SER A 41 -14.62 4.18 2.52
C SER A 41 -15.67 3.66 3.52
N LYS A 42 -15.81 4.32 4.68
CA LYS A 42 -16.84 3.97 5.65
C LYS A 42 -18.24 4.14 5.07
N ASP A 43 -18.52 5.27 4.41
CA ASP A 43 -19.82 5.51 3.76
C ASP A 43 -20.11 4.42 2.69
N ALA A 44 -19.09 4.02 1.92
CA ALA A 44 -19.24 2.93 0.95
C ALA A 44 -19.54 1.57 1.62
N ALA A 45 -18.99 1.32 2.81
CA ALA A 45 -19.28 0.10 3.57
C ALA A 45 -20.72 0.06 4.10
N GLU A 46 -21.29 1.22 4.48
CA GLU A 46 -22.66 1.30 4.99
C GLU A 46 -23.71 0.95 3.92
N GLY A 47 -23.45 1.27 2.65
CA GLY A 47 -24.32 0.96 1.51
C GLY A 47 -24.09 -0.42 0.88
N ALA A 48 -23.10 -1.20 1.35
CA ALA A 48 -22.69 -2.45 0.74
C ALA A 48 -23.33 -3.69 1.40
N ASP A 49 -23.40 -4.78 0.62
CA ASP A 49 -23.68 -6.12 1.17
C ASP A 49 -22.54 -6.62 2.06
N ALA A 50 -22.66 -7.82 2.61
CA ALA A 50 -21.67 -8.38 3.52
C ALA A 50 -20.28 -8.56 2.86
N ASN A 51 -20.23 -8.98 1.59
CA ASN A 51 -18.98 -9.17 0.86
C ASN A 51 -18.32 -7.84 0.52
N GLY A 52 -19.08 -6.90 -0.03
CA GLY A 52 -18.59 -5.55 -0.34
C GLY A 52 -18.08 -4.82 0.90
N ARG A 53 -18.79 -4.95 2.03
CA ARG A 53 -18.33 -4.41 3.32
C ARG A 53 -16.98 -4.99 3.77
N ASN A 54 -16.81 -6.31 3.66
CA ASN A 54 -15.55 -6.97 3.97
C ASN A 54 -14.42 -6.46 3.06
N ASN A 55 -14.66 -6.28 1.78
CA ASN A 55 -13.68 -5.76 0.82
C ASN A 55 -13.30 -4.30 1.12
N VAL A 56 -14.26 -3.46 1.51
CA VAL A 56 -13.97 -2.10 1.97
C VAL A 56 -13.06 -2.11 3.20
N TRP A 57 -13.30 -2.99 4.16
CA TRP A 57 -12.43 -3.07 5.35
C TRP A 57 -11.06 -3.63 5.05
N LYS A 58 -10.90 -4.50 4.06
CA LYS A 58 -9.56 -4.87 3.54
C LYS A 58 -8.82 -3.67 2.96
N TYR A 59 -9.50 -2.81 2.21
CA TYR A 59 -8.92 -1.56 1.71
C TYR A 59 -8.53 -0.60 2.84
N VAL A 60 -9.38 -0.42 3.85
CA VAL A 60 -9.08 0.40 5.02
C VAL A 60 -7.86 -0.14 5.78
N ALA A 61 -7.67 -1.46 5.85
CA ALA A 61 -6.48 -2.06 6.45
C ALA A 61 -5.18 -1.61 5.75
N GLU A 62 -5.19 -1.41 4.42
CA GLU A 62 -4.02 -0.86 3.71
C GLU A 62 -3.73 0.60 4.10
N LEU A 63 -4.77 1.40 4.38
CA LEU A 63 -4.59 2.75 4.90
C LEU A 63 -3.98 2.73 6.32
N ILE A 64 -4.38 1.76 7.15
CA ILE A 64 -3.82 1.56 8.50
C ILE A 64 -2.35 1.14 8.39
N TRP A 65 -1.98 0.23 7.48
CA TRP A 65 -0.59 -0.13 7.23
C TRP A 65 0.26 1.07 6.84
N ARG A 66 -0.26 1.95 5.99
CA ARG A 66 0.43 3.19 5.62
C ARG A 66 0.74 4.04 6.86
N GLU A 67 -0.23 4.27 7.74
CA GLU A 67 -0.03 5.03 8.98
C GLU A 67 0.95 4.34 9.93
N PHE A 68 0.89 3.02 10.03
CA PHE A 68 1.85 2.24 10.80
C PHE A 68 3.29 2.46 10.32
N TYR A 69 3.55 2.47 9.03
CA TYR A 69 4.88 2.75 8.50
C TYR A 69 5.35 4.18 8.75
N PHE A 70 4.45 5.17 8.80
CA PHE A 70 4.80 6.52 9.25
C PHE A 70 5.22 6.52 10.73
N GLN A 71 4.56 5.75 11.59
CA GLN A 71 4.97 5.60 12.99
C GLN A 71 6.34 4.94 13.11
N ILE A 72 6.63 3.91 12.31
CA ILE A 72 7.96 3.30 12.25
C ILE A 72 9.01 4.36 11.91
N LEU A 73 8.80 5.13 10.84
CA LEU A 73 9.73 6.17 10.44
C LEU A 73 9.91 7.26 11.49
N TRP A 74 8.85 7.62 12.19
CA TRP A 74 8.88 8.62 13.26
C TRP A 74 9.71 8.17 14.47
N HIS A 75 9.56 6.92 14.88
CA HIS A 75 10.25 6.37 16.06
C HIS A 75 11.64 5.84 15.74
N TYR A 76 11.91 5.48 14.50
CA TYR A 76 13.17 4.88 14.04
C TYR A 76 13.64 5.56 12.76
N PRO A 77 13.99 6.87 12.80
CA PRO A 77 14.37 7.62 11.60
C PRO A 77 15.61 7.07 10.89
N GLU A 78 16.46 6.31 11.60
CA GLU A 78 17.62 5.63 11.02
C GLU A 78 17.27 4.60 9.92
N VAL A 79 16.00 4.18 9.79
CA VAL A 79 15.57 3.28 8.72
C VAL A 79 15.66 3.91 7.32
N LEU A 80 15.86 5.22 7.23
CA LEU A 80 16.15 5.90 5.97
C LEU A 80 17.55 5.54 5.41
N GLU A 81 18.48 5.14 6.28
CA GLU A 81 19.88 4.90 5.92
C GLU A 81 20.33 3.46 6.23
N HIS A 82 19.64 2.80 7.15
CA HIS A 82 20.01 1.48 7.64
C HIS A 82 18.81 0.53 7.70
N GLU A 83 19.07 -0.74 7.67
CA GLU A 83 18.07 -1.78 7.88
C GLU A 83 17.43 -1.64 9.28
N PHE A 84 16.11 -1.78 9.36
CA PHE A 84 15.34 -1.69 10.60
C PHE A 84 15.86 -2.66 11.65
N ASN A 85 16.11 -3.92 11.26
CA ASN A 85 16.66 -4.92 12.17
C ASN A 85 18.20 -4.87 12.13
N PRO A 86 18.87 -4.52 13.26
CA PRO A 86 20.33 -4.43 13.31
C PRO A 86 21.08 -5.70 12.87
N LYS A 87 20.43 -6.87 12.98
CA LYS A 87 20.99 -8.15 12.53
C LYS A 87 21.37 -8.16 11.06
N TYR A 88 20.66 -7.38 10.24
CA TYR A 88 20.86 -7.33 8.79
C TYR A 88 21.76 -6.17 8.35
N ARG A 89 22.15 -5.29 9.28
CA ARG A 89 23.09 -4.20 8.99
C ARG A 89 24.43 -4.77 8.60
N GLY A 90 24.95 -4.31 7.48
CA GLY A 90 26.21 -4.82 6.92
C GLY A 90 26.08 -6.11 6.11
N MET A 91 24.86 -6.55 5.79
CA MET A 91 24.64 -7.65 4.83
C MET A 91 25.27 -7.29 3.49
N GLN A 92 26.04 -8.25 2.94
CA GLN A 92 26.68 -8.05 1.63
C GLN A 92 25.63 -8.18 0.52
N TRP A 93 25.36 -7.09 -0.16
CA TRP A 93 24.51 -7.07 -1.35
C TRP A 93 25.32 -7.43 -2.60
N ASP A 94 24.71 -8.16 -3.50
CA ASP A 94 25.33 -8.47 -4.80
C ASP A 94 25.54 -7.16 -5.59
N GLN A 95 26.80 -6.88 -5.95
CA GLN A 95 27.20 -5.68 -6.68
C GLN A 95 27.50 -5.97 -8.16
N ASP A 96 27.10 -7.15 -8.65
CA ASP A 96 27.34 -7.56 -10.04
C ASP A 96 26.52 -6.71 -11.02
N LYS A 97 27.22 -5.79 -11.69
CA LYS A 97 26.60 -4.89 -12.67
C LYS A 97 26.04 -5.62 -13.90
N THR A 98 26.56 -6.79 -14.21
CA THR A 98 26.08 -7.61 -15.34
C THR A 98 24.71 -8.18 -15.03
N LYS A 99 24.53 -8.74 -13.83
CA LYS A 99 23.24 -9.22 -13.36
C LYS A 99 22.21 -8.07 -13.25
N TYR A 100 22.63 -6.91 -12.73
CA TYR A 100 21.76 -5.75 -12.64
C TYR A 100 21.28 -5.30 -14.03
N ARG A 101 22.20 -5.26 -15.03
CA ARG A 101 21.85 -4.91 -16.41
C ARG A 101 20.86 -5.92 -17.00
N ALA A 102 21.13 -7.23 -16.85
CA ALA A 102 20.24 -8.27 -17.33
C ALA A 102 18.83 -8.16 -16.72
N TRP A 103 18.75 -7.81 -15.42
CA TRP A 103 17.45 -7.56 -14.76
C TRP A 103 16.72 -6.33 -15.33
N CYS A 104 17.42 -5.25 -15.66
CA CYS A 104 16.82 -4.07 -16.28
C CYS A 104 16.31 -4.31 -17.72
N GLU A 105 16.97 -5.23 -18.42
CA GLU A 105 16.65 -5.56 -19.84
C GLU A 105 15.53 -6.61 -19.97
N GLY A 106 15.14 -7.32 -18.90
CA GLY A 106 14.09 -8.34 -18.84
C GLY A 106 14.60 -9.76 -19.04
#